data_0adf8dd0a45e3824eee63e528b875ec2
#
_entry.id   0adf8dd0a45e3824eee63e528b875ec2
#
_cell.length_a   1.000
_cell.length_b   1.000
_cell.length_c   1.000
_cell.angle_alpha   90.00
_cell.angle_beta   90.00
_cell.angle_gamma   90.00
#
_symmetry.space_group_name_H-M   'P 1'
#
loop_
_entity.id
_entity.type
_entity.pdbx_description
1 polymer ?
#
loop_
_entity_poly.entity_id
_entity_poly.type
_entity_poly.pdbx_seq_one_letter_code
_entity_poly.pdbx_strand_id
1 'polypeptide(L)'
;CSGILIFGKKIRSIIFTTDIAIIRNTDADAVIAVYPFTPHPAITKSIIEAADIPVFSGVAGGLTHGKRSAYMGMFAEAQGSLGVVVNGPTPVETIKAIDDVVDIPVIATVTSFYSKIDEKLAAGVDIINISAGKDTVEVVKQFRQNYPDLPIIATGGPDDETIEATIDAGANAITYTPPSNGVLFSKKMEKYRKMEYDEDHHE
;
A
#
# COMPACT_ATOMS: atom_id res chain seq x y z
N CYS A 1 7.19 14.96 2.47
CA CYS A 1 5.79 14.60 2.72
C CYS A 1 5.26 15.23 3.99
N SER A 2 4.02 15.73 3.94
CA SER A 2 3.30 16.23 5.12
C SER A 2 2.94 15.11 6.11
N GLY A 3 2.70 13.92 5.60
CA GLY A 3 2.24 12.75 6.33
C GLY A 3 0.73 12.69 6.47
N ILE A 4 0.24 11.50 6.79
CA ILE A 4 -1.16 11.22 7.14
C ILE A 4 -1.19 10.81 8.61
N LEU A 5 -2.02 11.48 9.41
CA LEU A 5 -2.16 11.16 10.82
C LEU A 5 -3.31 10.16 11.01
N ILE A 6 -3.01 8.97 11.48
CA ILE A 6 -3.99 7.91 11.74
C ILE A 6 -3.81 7.42 13.18
N PHE A 7 -4.81 7.63 14.03
CA PHE A 7 -4.79 7.27 15.46
C PHE A 7 -3.49 7.69 16.18
N GLY A 8 -3.03 8.91 15.92
CA GLY A 8 -1.81 9.47 16.51
C GLY A 8 -0.51 9.04 15.86
N LYS A 9 -0.54 8.14 14.89
CA LYS A 9 0.64 7.73 14.11
C LYS A 9 0.75 8.53 12.83
N LYS A 10 1.91 9.11 12.57
CA LYS A 10 2.18 9.90 11.36
C LYS A 10 2.84 9.03 10.31
N ILE A 11 2.15 8.80 9.19
CA ILE A 11 2.58 7.94 8.09
C ILE A 11 3.04 8.82 6.92
N ARG A 12 4.30 8.68 6.50
CA ARG A 12 4.92 9.39 5.37
C ARG A 12 5.46 8.46 4.31
N SER A 13 6.01 7.32 4.74
CA SER A 13 6.62 6.30 3.89
C SER A 13 5.95 4.96 4.09
N ILE A 14 5.62 4.31 3.00
CA ILE A 14 4.89 3.04 3.02
C ILE A 14 5.57 2.08 2.05
N ILE A 15 5.84 0.86 2.47
CA ILE A 15 6.27 -0.20 1.55
C ILE A 15 5.06 -1.01 1.08
N PHE A 16 5.09 -1.39 -0.18
CA PHE A 16 4.10 -2.26 -0.79
C PHE A 16 4.69 -3.66 -0.93
N THR A 17 4.35 -4.57 -0.01
CA THR A 17 4.87 -5.94 0.01
C THR A 17 4.06 -6.84 0.93
N THR A 18 4.14 -8.14 0.71
CA THR A 18 3.67 -9.18 1.63
C THR A 18 4.81 -10.07 2.15
N ASP A 19 6.04 -9.74 1.78
CA ASP A 19 7.25 -10.47 2.21
C ASP A 19 7.60 -10.10 3.66
N ILE A 20 7.40 -11.04 4.56
CA ILE A 20 7.63 -10.86 6.01
C ILE A 20 9.09 -10.49 6.30
N ALA A 21 10.06 -11.06 5.58
CA ALA A 21 11.46 -10.74 5.76
C ALA A 21 11.78 -9.28 5.40
N ILE A 22 11.14 -8.76 4.35
CA ILE A 22 11.25 -7.34 3.98
C ILE A 22 10.56 -6.46 5.02
N ILE A 23 9.35 -6.81 5.44
CA ILE A 23 8.57 -6.06 6.44
C ILE A 23 9.34 -5.90 7.75
N ARG A 24 10.04 -6.94 8.20
CA ARG A 24 10.84 -6.91 9.43
C ARG A 24 12.16 -6.16 9.31
N ASN A 25 12.59 -5.82 8.10
CA ASN A 25 13.87 -5.18 7.82
C ASN A 25 13.73 -3.85 7.06
N THR A 26 12.61 -3.17 7.22
CA THR A 26 12.35 -1.84 6.65
C THR A 26 12.36 -0.77 7.73
N ASP A 27 12.64 0.46 7.33
CA ASP A 27 12.49 1.68 8.13
C ASP A 27 11.26 2.53 7.70
N ALA A 28 10.40 1.97 6.84
CA ALA A 28 9.15 2.63 6.46
C ALA A 28 8.20 2.79 7.65
N ASP A 29 7.34 3.80 7.60
CA ASP A 29 6.35 4.08 8.64
C ASP A 29 5.20 3.06 8.67
N ALA A 30 4.92 2.40 7.53
CA ALA A 30 3.85 1.42 7.40
C ALA A 30 4.08 0.47 6.23
N VAL A 31 3.25 -0.59 6.15
CA VAL A 31 3.20 -1.50 5.01
C VAL A 31 1.78 -1.58 4.45
N ILE A 32 1.65 -1.57 3.12
CA ILE A 32 0.43 -1.99 2.41
C ILE A 32 0.62 -3.45 2.00
N ALA A 33 -0.18 -4.33 2.60
CA ALA A 33 -0.17 -5.76 2.36
C ALA A 33 -1.35 -6.16 1.44
N VAL A 34 -1.15 -6.01 0.15
CA VAL A 34 -2.10 -6.36 -0.92
C VAL A 34 -1.42 -7.35 -1.86
N TYR A 35 -2.15 -8.36 -2.30
CA TYR A 35 -1.65 -9.40 -3.19
C TYR A 35 -2.72 -9.79 -4.21
N PRO A 36 -2.34 -10.33 -5.40
CA PRO A 36 -3.26 -10.53 -6.53
C PRO A 36 -4.08 -11.83 -6.42
N PHE A 37 -4.46 -12.19 -5.21
CA PHE A 37 -5.28 -13.36 -4.90
C PHE A 37 -6.41 -12.96 -3.94
N THR A 38 -7.38 -13.85 -3.77
CA THR A 38 -8.43 -13.65 -2.77
C THR A 38 -7.83 -13.42 -1.38
N PRO A 39 -8.18 -12.33 -0.70
CA PRO A 39 -7.75 -12.07 0.67
C PRO A 39 -8.09 -13.24 1.60
N HIS A 40 -7.10 -13.67 2.38
CA HIS A 40 -7.23 -14.82 3.26
C HIS A 40 -6.90 -14.46 4.71
N PRO A 41 -7.74 -14.82 5.69
CA PRO A 41 -7.52 -14.50 7.10
C PRO A 41 -6.15 -14.92 7.64
N ALA A 42 -5.66 -16.09 7.26
CA ALA A 42 -4.35 -16.58 7.72
C ALA A 42 -3.19 -15.71 7.21
N ILE A 43 -3.26 -15.20 5.98
CA ILE A 43 -2.22 -14.31 5.43
C ILE A 43 -2.26 -12.97 6.14
N THR A 44 -3.44 -12.36 6.27
CA THR A 44 -3.64 -11.08 6.97
C THR A 44 -3.13 -11.17 8.41
N LYS A 45 -3.54 -12.19 9.15
CA LYS A 45 -3.08 -12.44 10.52
C LYS A 45 -1.56 -12.58 10.60
N SER A 46 -0.97 -13.40 9.76
CA SER A 46 0.47 -13.67 9.77
C SER A 46 1.30 -12.41 9.51
N ILE A 47 0.88 -11.57 8.59
CA ILE A 47 1.56 -10.30 8.29
C ILE A 47 1.45 -9.34 9.47
N ILE A 48 0.26 -9.18 10.05
CA ILE A 48 0.04 -8.29 11.20
C ILE A 48 0.85 -8.75 12.41
N GLU A 49 0.88 -10.05 12.70
CA GLU A 49 1.66 -10.59 13.81
C GLU A 49 3.18 -10.44 13.62
N ALA A 50 3.66 -10.58 12.39
CA ALA A 50 5.08 -10.45 12.08
C ALA A 50 5.56 -8.99 11.99
N ALA A 51 4.70 -8.06 11.62
CA ALA A 51 5.06 -6.66 11.44
C ALA A 51 5.21 -5.94 12.79
N ASP A 52 6.26 -5.14 12.90
CA ASP A 52 6.48 -4.18 14.00
C ASP A 52 6.12 -2.74 13.61
N ILE A 53 5.61 -2.56 12.41
CA ILE A 53 5.07 -1.31 11.86
C ILE A 53 3.57 -1.49 11.52
N PRO A 54 2.80 -0.41 11.44
CA PRO A 54 1.41 -0.45 11.03
C PRO A 54 1.17 -1.16 9.70
N VAL A 55 0.10 -1.96 9.63
CA VAL A 55 -0.30 -2.69 8.42
C VAL A 55 -1.60 -2.13 7.87
N PHE A 56 -1.63 -1.85 6.58
CA PHE A 56 -2.83 -1.62 5.80
C PHE A 56 -3.15 -2.89 5.02
N SER A 57 -4.27 -3.53 5.34
CA SER A 57 -4.61 -4.86 4.83
C SER A 57 -5.55 -4.80 3.63
N GLY A 58 -5.22 -5.51 2.55
CA GLY A 58 -6.12 -5.70 1.41
C GLY A 58 -7.32 -6.56 1.77
N VAL A 59 -8.54 -6.05 1.53
CA VAL A 59 -9.80 -6.73 1.88
C VAL A 59 -10.75 -6.91 0.70
N ALA A 60 -10.51 -6.22 -0.42
CA ALA A 60 -11.32 -6.33 -1.62
C ALA A 60 -10.45 -6.30 -2.87
N GLY A 61 -10.72 -7.18 -3.81
CA GLY A 61 -10.01 -7.30 -5.07
C GLY A 61 -10.18 -8.67 -5.71
N GLY A 62 -9.88 -8.77 -7.00
CA GLY A 62 -10.12 -9.98 -7.77
C GLY A 62 -11.59 -10.38 -7.72
N LEU A 63 -11.89 -11.55 -7.21
CA LEU A 63 -13.26 -12.07 -7.04
C LEU A 63 -13.87 -11.74 -5.66
N THR A 64 -13.14 -11.04 -4.78
CA THR A 64 -13.60 -10.76 -3.41
C THR A 64 -14.23 -9.39 -3.32
N HIS A 65 -15.52 -9.36 -3.04
CA HIS A 65 -16.32 -8.14 -2.86
C HIS A 65 -17.53 -8.42 -1.95
N GLY A 66 -18.37 -7.40 -1.72
CA GLY A 66 -19.60 -7.48 -0.93
C GLY A 66 -19.35 -7.90 0.52
N LYS A 67 -20.20 -8.75 1.05
CA LYS A 67 -20.15 -9.22 2.45
C LYS A 67 -18.84 -9.89 2.82
N ARG A 68 -18.20 -10.60 1.90
CA ARG A 68 -16.91 -11.23 2.16
C ARG A 68 -15.84 -10.18 2.45
N SER A 69 -15.81 -9.10 1.68
CA SER A 69 -14.88 -7.98 1.91
C SER A 69 -15.15 -7.28 3.23
N ALA A 70 -16.42 -7.09 3.60
CA ALA A 70 -16.81 -6.54 4.89
C ALA A 70 -16.32 -7.42 6.06
N TYR A 71 -16.49 -8.74 5.98
CA TYR A 71 -15.97 -9.67 7.00
C TYR A 71 -14.43 -9.66 7.08
N MET A 72 -13.76 -9.56 5.94
CA MET A 72 -12.30 -9.41 5.91
C MET A 72 -11.84 -8.10 6.55
N GLY A 73 -12.59 -7.01 6.36
CA GLY A 73 -12.35 -5.73 7.01
C GLY A 73 -12.45 -5.82 8.52
N MET A 74 -13.55 -6.36 9.04
CA MET A 74 -13.73 -6.61 10.48
C MET A 74 -12.63 -7.49 11.06
N PHE A 75 -12.26 -8.57 10.35
CA PHE A 75 -11.20 -9.46 10.77
C PHE A 75 -9.84 -8.72 10.83
N ALA A 76 -9.49 -7.96 9.78
CA ALA A 76 -8.25 -7.19 9.73
C ALA A 76 -8.17 -6.18 10.88
N GLU A 77 -9.25 -5.45 11.14
CA GLU A 77 -9.34 -4.50 12.26
C GLU A 77 -9.16 -5.22 13.60
N ALA A 78 -9.85 -6.33 13.82
CA ALA A 78 -9.75 -7.13 15.05
C ALA A 78 -8.33 -7.69 15.28
N GLN A 79 -7.56 -7.94 14.21
CA GLN A 79 -6.17 -8.37 14.28
C GLN A 79 -5.18 -7.20 14.49
N GLY A 80 -5.62 -5.95 14.42
CA GLY A 80 -4.80 -4.77 14.66
C GLY A 80 -4.32 -4.05 13.38
N SER A 81 -4.96 -4.28 12.23
CA SER A 81 -4.71 -3.47 11.03
C SER A 81 -5.02 -1.99 11.29
N LEU A 82 -4.20 -1.08 10.75
CA LEU A 82 -4.39 0.36 10.91
C LEU A 82 -5.38 0.94 9.89
N GLY A 83 -5.62 0.24 8.81
CA GLY A 83 -6.57 0.58 7.76
C GLY A 83 -6.79 -0.60 6.83
N VAL A 84 -7.81 -0.51 5.99
CA VAL A 84 -8.14 -1.53 4.97
C VAL A 84 -8.04 -0.94 3.59
N VAL A 85 -7.60 -1.76 2.63
CA VAL A 85 -7.35 -1.33 1.25
C VAL A 85 -8.28 -2.06 0.31
N VAL A 86 -8.91 -1.30 -0.57
CA VAL A 86 -9.71 -1.80 -1.69
C VAL A 86 -9.04 -1.43 -3.02
N ASN A 87 -9.08 -2.33 -4.00
CA ASN A 87 -8.50 -2.07 -5.31
C ASN A 87 -9.40 -1.20 -6.19
N GLY A 88 -8.86 -0.74 -7.33
CA GLY A 88 -9.54 0.20 -8.24
C GLY A 88 -10.93 -0.23 -8.68
N PRO A 89 -11.16 -1.48 -9.12
CA PRO A 89 -12.46 -1.92 -9.61
C PRO A 89 -13.48 -2.31 -8.52
N THR A 90 -13.15 -2.14 -7.23
CA THR A 90 -14.09 -2.46 -6.14
C THR A 90 -15.38 -1.67 -6.28
N PRO A 91 -16.57 -2.33 -6.30
CA PRO A 91 -17.85 -1.67 -6.39
C PRO A 91 -18.13 -0.76 -5.19
N VAL A 92 -18.85 0.33 -5.43
CA VAL A 92 -19.21 1.32 -4.40
C VAL A 92 -19.99 0.66 -3.25
N GLU A 93 -20.87 -0.28 -3.55
CA GLU A 93 -21.65 -1.05 -2.57
C GLU A 93 -20.75 -1.89 -1.65
N THR A 94 -19.63 -2.40 -2.19
CA THR A 94 -18.66 -3.13 -1.38
C THR A 94 -17.90 -2.19 -0.45
N ILE A 95 -17.51 -1.01 -0.93
CA ILE A 95 -16.86 0.02 -0.10
C ILE A 95 -17.78 0.40 1.06
N LYS A 96 -19.04 0.68 0.77
CA LYS A 96 -20.03 0.99 1.80
C LYS A 96 -20.20 -0.15 2.81
N ALA A 97 -20.28 -1.40 2.35
CA ALA A 97 -20.40 -2.55 3.24
C ALA A 97 -19.19 -2.74 4.16
N ILE A 98 -17.99 -2.33 3.72
CA ILE A 98 -16.80 -2.32 4.55
C ILE A 98 -16.86 -1.18 5.56
N ASP A 99 -17.14 0.05 5.11
CA ASP A 99 -17.25 1.24 5.95
C ASP A 99 -18.29 1.07 7.08
N ASP A 100 -19.41 0.44 6.78
CA ASP A 100 -20.48 0.17 7.76
C ASP A 100 -20.04 -0.74 8.94
N VAL A 101 -18.91 -1.44 8.83
CA VAL A 101 -18.50 -2.46 9.83
C VAL A 101 -17.09 -2.26 10.40
N VAL A 102 -16.31 -1.29 9.91
CA VAL A 102 -14.97 -0.98 10.43
C VAL A 102 -14.90 0.45 10.95
N ASP A 103 -14.08 0.67 11.97
CA ASP A 103 -13.78 2.00 12.52
C ASP A 103 -12.41 2.54 12.03
N ILE A 104 -11.61 1.69 11.37
CA ILE A 104 -10.33 2.06 10.77
C ILE A 104 -10.51 2.63 9.35
N PRO A 105 -9.58 3.48 8.87
CA PRO A 105 -9.71 4.10 7.55
C PRO A 105 -9.85 3.10 6.39
N VAL A 106 -10.71 3.45 5.43
CA VAL A 106 -10.85 2.76 4.15
C VAL A 106 -10.01 3.50 3.10
N ILE A 107 -9.05 2.79 2.52
CA ILE A 107 -8.12 3.29 1.51
C ILE A 107 -8.52 2.73 0.16
N ALA A 108 -8.88 3.58 -0.81
CA ALA A 108 -9.20 3.14 -2.16
C ALA A 108 -8.04 3.40 -3.13
N THR A 109 -7.62 2.37 -3.84
CA THR A 109 -6.65 2.51 -4.92
C THR A 109 -7.34 3.08 -6.17
N VAL A 110 -6.73 4.08 -6.78
CA VAL A 110 -7.18 4.70 -8.03
C VAL A 110 -6.04 4.78 -9.03
N THR A 111 -6.36 4.62 -10.31
CA THR A 111 -5.38 4.64 -11.40
C THR A 111 -5.55 5.83 -12.32
N SER A 112 -6.60 6.64 -12.12
CA SER A 112 -6.85 7.86 -12.88
C SER A 112 -7.78 8.79 -12.10
N PHE A 113 -7.85 10.05 -12.52
CA PHE A 113 -8.78 11.02 -11.93
C PHE A 113 -10.26 10.69 -12.21
N TYR A 114 -10.55 9.90 -13.24
CA TYR A 114 -11.92 9.57 -13.68
C TYR A 114 -12.51 8.33 -12.98
N SER A 115 -11.98 7.90 -11.88
CA SER A 115 -12.35 6.65 -11.18
C SER A 115 -13.62 6.75 -10.32
N LYS A 116 -14.62 7.53 -10.69
CA LYS A 116 -15.87 7.73 -9.93
C LYS A 116 -15.60 8.10 -8.46
N ILE A 117 -14.66 9.00 -8.26
CA ILE A 117 -14.13 9.27 -6.92
C ILE A 117 -15.19 9.82 -5.96
N ASP A 118 -16.10 10.68 -6.43
CA ASP A 118 -17.16 11.24 -5.58
C ASP A 118 -18.07 10.15 -5.02
N GLU A 119 -18.41 9.14 -5.85
CA GLU A 119 -19.20 8.01 -5.41
C GLU A 119 -18.45 7.18 -4.34
N LYS A 120 -17.14 6.99 -4.50
CA LYS A 120 -16.29 6.25 -3.56
C LYS A 120 -16.13 7.00 -2.23
N LEU A 121 -15.89 8.32 -2.29
CA LEU A 121 -15.82 9.16 -1.09
C LEU A 121 -17.14 9.17 -0.33
N ALA A 122 -18.26 9.29 -1.04
CA ALA A 122 -19.60 9.21 -0.44
C ALA A 122 -19.91 7.83 0.16
N ALA A 123 -19.24 6.77 -0.29
CA ALA A 123 -19.40 5.41 0.23
C ALA A 123 -18.53 5.11 1.46
N GLY A 124 -17.65 6.04 1.89
CA GLY A 124 -16.85 5.90 3.10
C GLY A 124 -15.34 5.78 2.87
N VAL A 125 -14.81 6.14 1.69
CA VAL A 125 -13.36 6.21 1.47
C VAL A 125 -12.79 7.41 2.20
N ASP A 126 -11.80 7.17 3.05
CA ASP A 126 -11.09 8.19 3.84
C ASP A 126 -9.79 8.66 3.18
N ILE A 127 -9.11 7.75 2.49
CA ILE A 127 -7.79 7.97 1.91
C ILE A 127 -7.77 7.39 0.51
N ILE A 128 -7.17 8.10 -0.44
CA ILE A 128 -6.90 7.54 -1.76
C ILE A 128 -5.43 7.14 -1.91
N ASN A 129 -5.22 6.02 -2.60
CA ASN A 129 -3.90 5.55 -2.99
C ASN A 129 -3.77 5.62 -4.52
N ILE A 130 -3.01 6.58 -5.03
CA ILE A 130 -2.85 6.84 -6.46
C ILE A 130 -1.72 5.98 -7.00
N SER A 131 -2.05 5.10 -7.96
CA SER A 131 -1.12 4.23 -8.66
C SER A 131 -1.38 4.32 -10.17
N ALA A 132 -0.94 5.41 -10.78
CA ALA A 132 -1.19 5.76 -12.18
C ALA A 132 0.06 5.59 -13.09
N GLY A 133 1.08 4.87 -12.62
CA GLY A 133 2.32 4.67 -13.36
C GLY A 133 3.00 6.02 -13.66
N LYS A 134 3.39 6.24 -14.90
CA LYS A 134 4.04 7.48 -15.34
C LYS A 134 3.19 8.74 -15.16
N ASP A 135 1.87 8.59 -15.07
CA ASP A 135 0.92 9.69 -14.94
C ASP A 135 0.60 10.04 -13.47
N THR A 136 1.24 9.38 -12.51
CA THR A 136 0.94 9.53 -11.07
C THR A 136 1.05 10.99 -10.62
N VAL A 137 2.11 11.71 -10.99
CA VAL A 137 2.31 13.12 -10.62
C VAL A 137 1.14 13.99 -11.07
N GLU A 138 0.72 13.83 -12.32
CA GLU A 138 -0.38 14.60 -12.89
C GLU A 138 -1.73 14.27 -12.22
N VAL A 139 -1.97 12.99 -11.99
CA VAL A 139 -3.18 12.54 -11.30
C VAL A 139 -3.22 13.07 -9.85
N VAL A 140 -2.09 13.08 -9.13
CA VAL A 140 -2.00 13.70 -7.79
C VAL A 140 -2.36 15.18 -7.82
N LYS A 141 -1.83 15.94 -8.81
CA LYS A 141 -2.17 17.37 -8.98
C LYS A 141 -3.66 17.57 -9.18
N GLN A 142 -4.28 16.78 -10.05
CA GLN A 142 -5.72 16.86 -10.32
C GLN A 142 -6.55 16.56 -9.07
N PHE A 143 -6.19 15.53 -8.31
CA PHE A 143 -6.86 15.23 -7.04
C PHE A 143 -6.68 16.36 -6.04
N ARG A 144 -5.46 16.89 -5.86
CA ARG A 144 -5.19 17.96 -4.91
C ARG A 144 -5.94 19.24 -5.24
N GLN A 145 -6.08 19.58 -6.51
CA GLN A 145 -6.85 20.76 -6.96
C GLN A 145 -8.36 20.63 -6.66
N ASN A 146 -8.92 19.43 -6.81
CA ASN A 146 -10.35 19.19 -6.63
C ASN A 146 -10.72 18.82 -5.20
N TYR A 147 -9.79 18.23 -4.44
CA TYR A 147 -9.97 17.76 -3.06
C TYR A 147 -8.79 18.22 -2.21
N PRO A 148 -8.75 19.51 -1.81
CA PRO A 148 -7.58 20.10 -1.12
C PRO A 148 -7.19 19.39 0.19
N ASP A 149 -8.18 18.85 0.92
CA ASP A 149 -7.98 18.25 2.23
C ASP A 149 -7.95 16.71 2.23
N LEU A 150 -8.19 16.08 1.06
CA LEU A 150 -8.21 14.62 0.96
C LEU A 150 -6.82 14.04 1.20
N PRO A 151 -6.66 13.10 2.14
CA PRO A 151 -5.39 12.40 2.31
C PRO A 151 -5.03 11.56 1.08
N ILE A 152 -3.82 11.78 0.56
CA ILE A 152 -3.32 11.13 -0.66
C ILE A 152 -2.06 10.32 -0.35
N ILE A 153 -2.12 9.03 -0.59
CA ILE A 153 -0.97 8.15 -0.76
C ILE A 153 -0.70 8.04 -2.26
N ALA A 154 0.54 8.08 -2.69
CA ALA A 154 0.87 7.92 -4.10
C ALA A 154 2.13 7.06 -4.30
N THR A 155 2.19 6.32 -5.41
CA THR A 155 3.38 5.59 -5.82
C THR A 155 4.48 6.60 -6.17
N GLY A 156 5.65 6.50 -5.52
CA GLY A 156 6.72 7.47 -5.62
C GLY A 156 7.47 7.50 -6.96
N GLY A 157 7.43 6.40 -7.69
CA GLY A 157 8.19 6.26 -8.94
C GLY A 157 9.59 5.64 -8.72
N PRO A 158 10.40 5.50 -9.81
CA PRO A 158 11.60 4.70 -9.80
C PRO A 158 12.85 5.42 -9.23
N ASP A 159 12.81 6.73 -9.09
CA ASP A 159 13.94 7.57 -8.70
C ASP A 159 13.53 8.73 -7.78
N ASP A 160 14.51 9.37 -7.18
CA ASP A 160 14.30 10.46 -6.22
C ASP A 160 13.62 11.67 -6.87
N GLU A 161 13.92 11.98 -8.12
CA GLU A 161 13.31 13.11 -8.84
C GLU A 161 11.79 12.90 -8.99
N THR A 162 11.37 11.69 -9.37
CA THR A 162 9.96 11.35 -9.50
C THR A 162 9.25 11.34 -8.15
N ILE A 163 9.93 10.87 -7.09
CA ILE A 163 9.42 10.91 -5.72
C ILE A 163 9.19 12.36 -5.28
N GLU A 164 10.18 13.23 -5.45
CA GLU A 164 10.07 14.66 -5.11
C GLU A 164 8.94 15.33 -5.90
N ALA A 165 8.85 15.09 -7.20
CA ALA A 165 7.77 15.62 -8.03
C ALA A 165 6.37 15.15 -7.56
N THR A 166 6.26 13.92 -7.08
CA THR A 166 5.00 13.37 -6.53
C THR A 166 4.62 14.05 -5.21
N ILE A 167 5.60 14.32 -4.36
CA ILE A 167 5.42 15.05 -3.10
C ILE A 167 4.99 16.49 -3.37
N ASP A 168 5.67 17.17 -4.29
CA ASP A 168 5.39 18.56 -4.67
C ASP A 168 4.02 18.70 -5.34
N ALA A 169 3.56 17.65 -6.02
CA ALA A 169 2.22 17.58 -6.56
C ALA A 169 1.12 17.54 -5.48
N GLY A 170 1.46 17.23 -4.23
CA GLY A 170 0.56 17.24 -3.08
C GLY A 170 0.27 15.89 -2.45
N ALA A 171 1.07 14.85 -2.72
CA ALA A 171 0.97 13.59 -2.00
C ALA A 171 1.37 13.77 -0.51
N ASN A 172 0.58 13.19 0.40
CA ASN A 172 0.85 13.25 1.83
C ASN A 172 1.79 12.12 2.29
N ALA A 173 1.73 10.97 1.61
CA ALA A 173 2.59 9.82 1.84
C ALA A 173 2.98 9.14 0.53
N ILE A 174 4.13 8.50 0.51
CA ILE A 174 4.67 7.82 -0.67
C ILE A 174 4.72 6.33 -0.44
N THR A 175 4.27 5.57 -1.45
CA THR A 175 4.38 4.11 -1.50
C THR A 175 5.58 3.71 -2.36
N TYR A 176 6.36 2.78 -1.86
CA TYR A 176 7.50 2.20 -2.55
C TYR A 176 7.36 0.67 -2.60
N THR A 177 7.66 0.08 -3.75
CA THR A 177 7.73 -1.39 -3.90
C THR A 177 9.18 -1.84 -3.79
N PRO A 178 9.59 -2.49 -2.69
CA PRO A 178 10.96 -2.95 -2.53
C PRO A 178 11.27 -4.12 -3.46
N PRO A 179 12.57 -4.39 -3.77
CA PRO A 179 12.96 -5.64 -4.41
C PRO A 179 12.49 -6.83 -3.58
N SER A 180 12.04 -7.89 -4.22
CA SER A 180 11.66 -9.11 -3.50
C SER A 180 12.85 -9.75 -2.78
N ASN A 181 12.59 -10.51 -1.73
CA ASN A 181 13.61 -11.28 -1.01
C ASN A 181 14.40 -12.19 -1.97
N GLY A 182 13.74 -12.80 -2.96
CA GLY A 182 14.40 -13.61 -3.98
C GLY A 182 15.40 -12.83 -4.84
N VAL A 183 15.07 -11.61 -5.24
CA VAL A 183 15.97 -10.72 -5.99
C VAL A 183 17.18 -10.30 -5.14
N LEU A 184 16.97 -9.94 -3.88
CA LEU A 184 18.05 -9.58 -2.96
C LEU A 184 18.99 -10.77 -2.71
N PHE A 185 18.43 -11.95 -2.53
CA PHE A 185 19.20 -13.18 -2.33
C PHE A 185 20.03 -13.55 -3.57
N SER A 186 19.44 -13.45 -4.76
CA SER A 186 20.14 -13.71 -6.02
C SER A 186 21.37 -12.83 -6.20
N LYS A 187 21.25 -11.53 -5.93
CA LYS A 187 22.39 -10.59 -5.99
C LYS A 187 23.50 -10.95 -4.98
N LYS A 188 23.11 -11.41 -3.80
CA LYS A 188 24.05 -11.84 -2.76
C LYS A 188 24.80 -13.11 -3.18
N MET A 189 24.09 -14.06 -3.78
CA MET A 189 24.68 -15.31 -4.29
C MET A 189 25.65 -15.06 -5.45
N GLU A 190 25.37 -14.11 -6.35
CA GLU A 190 26.33 -13.72 -7.39
C GLU A 190 27.63 -13.19 -6.79
N LYS A 191 27.54 -12.39 -5.73
CA LYS A 191 28.72 -11.89 -5.02
C LYS A 191 29.53 -13.03 -4.39
N TYR A 192 28.89 -14.00 -3.75
CA TYR A 192 29.56 -15.15 -3.14
C TYR A 192 30.28 -16.00 -4.19
N ARG A 193 29.64 -16.30 -5.34
CA ARG A 193 30.25 -17.05 -6.45
C ARG A 193 31.49 -16.36 -7.01
N LYS A 194 31.49 -15.01 -7.09
CA LYS A 194 32.67 -14.25 -7.52
C LYS A 194 33.80 -14.34 -6.52
N MET A 195 33.50 -14.26 -5.21
CA MET A 195 34.51 -14.37 -4.16
C MET A 195 35.16 -15.76 -4.17
N GLU A 196 34.39 -16.84 -4.25
CA GLU A 196 34.90 -18.20 -4.35
C GLU A 196 35.73 -18.40 -5.62
N TYR A 197 35.30 -17.87 -6.77
CA TYR A 197 36.05 -17.92 -8.02
C TYR A 197 37.40 -17.23 -7.90
N ASP A 198 37.47 -16.06 -7.29
CA ASP A 198 38.69 -15.29 -7.10
C ASP A 198 39.67 -16.01 -6.13
N GLU A 199 39.15 -16.65 -5.07
CA GLU A 199 39.99 -17.45 -4.14
C GLU A 199 40.60 -18.68 -4.84
N ASP A 200 39.84 -19.38 -5.66
CA ASP A 200 40.31 -20.59 -6.39
C ASP A 200 41.29 -20.28 -7.52
N HIS A 201 41.39 -19.03 -7.99
CA HIS A 201 42.25 -18.63 -9.12
C HIS A 201 43.43 -17.75 -8.71
N HIS A 202 43.65 -17.55 -7.41
CA HIS A 202 44.83 -16.82 -6.87
C HIS A 202 45.90 -17.77 -6.30
N GLU A 203 45.81 -19.08 -6.53
CA GLU A 203 46.90 -20.03 -6.37
C GLU A 203 47.62 -20.24 -7.73
#